data_0f19976c9bd9e086c86a3c025b305542
#
_entry.id   0f19976c9bd9e086c86a3c025b305542
#
_cell.length_a   1.000
_cell.length_b   1.000
_cell.length_c   1.000
_cell.angle_alpha   90.00
_cell.angle_beta   90.00
_cell.angle_gamma   90.00
#
_symmetry.space_group_name_H-M   'P 1'
#
loop_
_entity.id
_entity.type
_entity.pdbx_description
1 polymer ?
#
loop_
_entity_poly.entity_id
_entity_poly.type
_entity_poly.pdbx_seq_one_letter_code
_entity_poly.pdbx_strand_id
1 'polypeptide(L)'
;MRGSLATGKITWRVFTVRKGKEKRRIRMLTINLSFVVIVAVFSAGMLIMNGVLQKKYNEAVRSQEMLIACNAAADALQSESDALTLCVNDYVDTGSTTALWQYYSIINNRLREQELERAEGYAVDCTTLREALALSDELARREAHAFSLIAQANGTLASSPAQVLSYVLPPAEQEKSAEEKVELAHRLIHGKEYNTYKKSIYQKIDTFQTDVLAVAQDDLFRETQYIRRHLQYLRLITVTGNVLVILMAAVLYAKVTVVLRDYIVSIKEKSSIAARGTAETQYLARVFNDYLTLQKKEKEELRKKASIDPLTQVANRQAFDDFIIGRLSETEVKGAFLFLDVDNFKRINDTYGHDTGDLVLQCLVAGIRETLTEKDMLGRLGGDEFAVWLDGLTAADAQAVEERVAAWGSKVLSQSGEELEISVSAGVYFCTQGDSYGSVFKRADLALYQEKRSGKGGVGFYKNA
;
A
#
# COMPACT_ATOMS: atom_id res chain seq x y z
N MET A 1 41.76 5.85 -45.07
CA MET A 1 40.42 6.05 -45.63
C MET A 1 39.43 5.95 -44.47
N ARG A 2 38.76 7.06 -44.17
CA ARG A 2 37.88 7.23 -43.00
C ARG A 2 36.45 6.82 -43.39
N GLY A 3 35.89 5.82 -42.71
CA GLY A 3 34.48 5.42 -42.83
C GLY A 3 33.66 6.11 -41.73
N SER A 4 32.71 6.93 -42.15
CA SER A 4 31.78 7.69 -41.31
C SER A 4 30.69 6.77 -40.77
N LEU A 5 30.59 6.71 -39.43
CA LEU A 5 29.44 6.14 -38.71
C LEU A 5 28.30 7.18 -38.65
N ALA A 6 27.21 6.90 -39.33
CA ALA A 6 25.98 7.72 -39.27
C ALA A 6 25.19 7.37 -37.98
N THR A 7 25.22 8.28 -37.02
CA THR A 7 24.36 8.26 -35.85
C THR A 7 22.93 8.70 -36.23
N GLY A 8 22.01 7.73 -36.26
CA GLY A 8 20.58 7.99 -36.42
C GLY A 8 19.98 8.69 -35.18
N LYS A 9 19.73 9.97 -35.25
CA LYS A 9 18.93 10.74 -34.28
C LYS A 9 17.47 10.35 -34.41
N ILE A 10 16.96 9.64 -33.39
CA ILE A 10 15.51 9.43 -33.20
C ILE A 10 14.90 10.74 -32.76
N THR A 11 14.29 11.46 -33.69
CA THR A 11 13.50 12.66 -33.40
C THR A 11 12.13 12.25 -32.87
N TRP A 12 11.90 12.51 -31.58
CA TRP A 12 10.58 12.42 -30.98
C TRP A 12 9.66 13.50 -31.55
N ARG A 13 8.77 13.14 -32.47
CA ARG A 13 7.66 14.01 -32.87
C ARG A 13 6.68 14.15 -31.70
N VAL A 14 6.68 15.30 -31.05
CA VAL A 14 5.66 15.74 -30.12
C VAL A 14 4.34 15.91 -30.88
N PHE A 15 3.44 14.96 -30.78
CA PHE A 15 2.06 15.12 -31.25
C PHE A 15 1.33 16.09 -30.33
N THR A 16 1.06 17.30 -30.82
CA THR A 16 0.13 18.23 -30.18
C THR A 16 -1.29 17.66 -30.26
N VAL A 17 -1.76 17.08 -29.19
CA VAL A 17 -3.14 16.59 -29.05
C VAL A 17 -4.05 17.77 -28.76
N ARG A 18 -5.06 17.95 -29.63
CA ARG A 18 -6.18 18.89 -29.47
C ARG A 18 -6.77 18.80 -28.05
N LYS A 19 -6.88 19.95 -27.38
CA LYS A 19 -7.57 20.12 -26.08
C LYS A 19 -9.08 19.86 -26.19
N GLY A 20 -9.50 18.61 -26.18
CA GLY A 20 -10.87 18.24 -25.78
C GLY A 20 -10.94 18.24 -24.25
N LYS A 21 -12.11 18.56 -23.65
CA LYS A 21 -12.36 18.58 -22.19
C LYS A 21 -11.85 17.29 -21.53
N GLU A 22 -10.58 17.26 -21.12
CA GLU A 22 -10.02 16.17 -20.35
C GLU A 22 -10.67 16.19 -18.96
N LYS A 23 -11.53 15.21 -18.68
CA LYS A 23 -11.83 14.84 -17.29
C LYS A 23 -10.48 14.71 -16.59
N ARG A 24 -10.24 15.52 -15.52
CA ARG A 24 -8.99 15.46 -14.73
C ARG A 24 -8.71 14.00 -14.33
N ARG A 25 -7.77 13.39 -15.03
CA ARG A 25 -7.38 12.00 -14.75
C ARG A 25 -6.52 12.00 -13.50
N ILE A 26 -6.93 11.24 -12.51
CA ILE A 26 -6.17 11.11 -11.25
C ILE A 26 -4.90 10.33 -11.57
N ARG A 27 -3.74 10.93 -11.30
CA ARG A 27 -2.44 10.27 -11.44
C ARG A 27 -2.14 9.44 -10.20
N MET A 28 -1.54 8.28 -10.37
CA MET A 28 -1.11 7.42 -9.27
C MET A 28 -0.15 8.15 -8.31
N LEU A 29 0.75 8.96 -8.85
CA LEU A 29 1.64 9.80 -8.07
C LEU A 29 0.88 10.75 -7.14
N THR A 30 -0.21 11.36 -7.60
CA THR A 30 -1.03 12.27 -6.78
C THR A 30 -1.68 11.53 -5.62
N ILE A 31 -2.20 10.32 -5.84
CA ILE A 31 -2.79 9.49 -4.79
C ILE A 31 -1.73 9.12 -3.74
N ASN A 32 -0.57 8.63 -4.18
CA ASN A 32 0.52 8.24 -3.29
C ASN A 32 1.06 9.42 -2.50
N LEU A 33 1.27 10.57 -3.14
CA LEU A 33 1.76 11.78 -2.46
C LEU A 33 0.74 12.27 -1.41
N SER A 34 -0.56 12.29 -1.76
CA SER A 34 -1.61 12.64 -0.81
C SER A 34 -1.64 11.69 0.39
N PHE A 35 -1.45 10.39 0.16
CA PHE A 35 -1.37 9.38 1.22
C PHE A 35 -0.20 9.65 2.17
N VAL A 36 1.00 9.88 1.63
CA VAL A 36 2.21 10.18 2.42
C VAL A 36 2.01 11.45 3.26
N VAL A 37 1.46 12.52 2.65
CA VAL A 37 1.20 13.78 3.35
C VAL A 37 0.19 13.59 4.49
N ILE A 38 -0.91 12.88 4.25
CA ILE A 38 -1.93 12.61 5.27
C ILE A 38 -1.31 11.83 6.44
N VAL A 39 -0.58 10.74 6.17
CA VAL A 39 0.08 9.94 7.20
C VAL A 39 1.08 10.80 7.99
N ALA A 40 1.88 11.63 7.32
CA ALA A 40 2.84 12.50 7.96
C ALA A 40 2.17 13.53 8.89
N VAL A 41 1.08 14.16 8.45
CA VAL A 41 0.30 15.13 9.26
C VAL A 41 -0.30 14.44 10.49
N PHE A 42 -0.90 13.27 10.33
CA PHE A 42 -1.44 12.50 11.47
C PHE A 42 -0.35 12.10 12.45
N SER A 43 0.79 11.58 11.96
CA SER A 43 1.92 11.19 12.81
C SER A 43 2.49 12.38 13.58
N ALA A 44 2.66 13.52 12.93
CA ALA A 44 3.11 14.74 13.59
C ALA A 44 2.11 15.21 14.67
N GLY A 45 0.82 15.20 14.37
CA GLY A 45 -0.24 15.54 15.34
C GLY A 45 -0.23 14.62 16.57
N MET A 46 -0.05 13.30 16.37
CA MET A 46 0.07 12.33 17.46
C MET A 46 1.31 12.58 18.33
N LEU A 47 2.46 12.88 17.72
CA LEU A 47 3.70 13.18 18.45
C LEU A 47 3.56 14.43 19.31
N ILE A 48 2.99 15.52 18.76
CA ILE A 48 2.75 16.75 19.50
C ILE A 48 1.80 16.51 20.66
N MET A 49 0.67 15.82 20.42
CA MET A 49 -0.31 15.52 21.45
C MET A 49 0.27 14.64 22.57
N ASN A 50 1.08 13.64 22.22
CA ASN A 50 1.76 12.79 23.19
C ASN A 50 2.75 13.59 24.06
N GLY A 51 3.52 14.53 23.45
CA GLY A 51 4.42 15.41 24.18
C GLY A 51 3.70 16.30 25.19
N VAL A 52 2.55 16.87 24.81
CA VAL A 52 1.71 17.69 25.70
C VAL A 52 1.15 16.84 26.85
N LEU A 53 0.65 15.62 26.53
CA LEU A 53 0.11 14.71 27.52
C LEU A 53 1.18 14.26 28.54
N GLN A 54 2.38 13.95 28.07
CA GLN A 54 3.51 13.57 28.92
C GLN A 54 3.89 14.69 29.90
N LYS A 55 3.93 15.94 29.40
CA LYS A 55 4.21 17.11 30.26
C LYS A 55 3.17 17.23 31.37
N LYS A 56 1.88 17.15 31.03
CA LYS A 56 0.77 17.24 32.00
C LYS A 56 0.74 16.06 32.99
N TYR A 57 1.08 14.88 32.54
CA TYR A 57 1.23 13.73 33.42
C TYR A 57 2.33 13.95 34.48
N ASN A 58 3.49 14.45 34.05
CA ASN A 58 4.60 14.75 34.94
C ASN A 58 4.25 15.87 35.96
N GLU A 59 3.47 16.88 35.54
CA GLU A 59 2.94 17.92 36.42
C GLU A 59 2.00 17.31 37.49
N ALA A 60 1.09 16.43 37.11
CA ALA A 60 0.19 15.74 38.05
C ALA A 60 0.94 14.83 39.02
N VAL A 61 1.96 14.09 38.57
CA VAL A 61 2.83 13.28 39.44
C VAL A 61 3.54 14.16 40.46
N ARG A 62 4.11 15.29 40.05
CA ARG A 62 4.77 16.23 40.93
C ARG A 62 3.82 16.81 41.98
N SER A 63 2.59 17.16 41.61
CA SER A 63 1.55 17.62 42.57
C SER A 63 1.19 16.55 43.57
N GLN A 64 1.15 15.27 43.18
CA GLN A 64 0.91 14.15 44.09
C GLN A 64 2.08 13.95 45.06
N GLU A 65 3.32 14.00 44.60
CA GLU A 65 4.51 13.90 45.44
C GLU A 65 4.56 15.04 46.47
N MET A 66 4.23 16.27 46.02
CA MET A 66 4.09 17.43 46.88
C MET A 66 3.07 17.19 48.00
N LEU A 67 1.87 16.69 47.69
CA LEU A 67 0.82 16.40 48.65
C LEU A 67 1.29 15.36 49.69
N ILE A 68 1.97 14.32 49.23
CA ILE A 68 2.55 13.28 50.12
C ILE A 68 3.57 13.89 51.09
N ALA A 69 4.46 14.76 50.59
CA ALA A 69 5.48 15.39 51.43
C ALA A 69 4.87 16.37 52.44
N CYS A 70 3.86 17.15 52.03
CA CYS A 70 3.15 18.05 52.93
C CYS A 70 2.39 17.29 54.05
N ASN A 71 1.70 16.21 53.73
CA ASN A 71 1.03 15.38 54.71
C ASN A 71 2.03 14.72 55.68
N ALA A 72 3.15 14.19 55.12
CA ALA A 72 4.19 13.60 55.99
C ALA A 72 4.77 14.62 56.96
N ALA A 73 5.00 15.86 56.55
CA ALA A 73 5.47 16.93 57.43
C ALA A 73 4.46 17.27 58.53
N ALA A 74 3.18 17.39 58.17
CA ALA A 74 2.12 17.66 59.16
C ALA A 74 1.95 16.50 60.15
N ASP A 75 1.92 15.25 59.64
CA ASP A 75 1.78 14.04 60.44
C ASP A 75 3.00 13.83 61.37
N ALA A 76 4.23 14.10 60.91
CA ALA A 76 5.42 14.05 61.73
C ALA A 76 5.36 15.05 62.86
N LEU A 77 4.97 16.29 62.59
CA LEU A 77 4.82 17.34 63.61
C LEU A 77 3.74 16.98 64.66
N GLN A 78 2.61 16.42 64.20
CA GLN A 78 1.52 16.02 65.09
C GLN A 78 1.89 14.80 65.94
N SER A 79 2.38 13.74 65.31
CA SER A 79 2.71 12.47 66.01
C SER A 79 3.85 12.62 67.00
N GLU A 80 4.91 13.38 66.62
CA GLU A 80 5.98 13.68 67.58
C GLU A 80 5.50 14.60 68.72
N SER A 81 4.65 15.61 68.44
CA SER A 81 4.05 16.45 69.51
C SER A 81 3.23 15.61 70.51
N ASP A 82 2.51 14.59 70.05
CA ASP A 82 1.76 13.67 70.87
C ASP A 82 2.70 12.77 71.68
N ALA A 83 3.72 12.22 71.05
CA ALA A 83 4.71 11.36 71.72
C ALA A 83 5.51 12.13 72.77
N LEU A 84 5.93 13.35 72.47
CA LEU A 84 6.59 14.25 73.43
C LEU A 84 5.70 14.50 74.66
N THR A 85 4.41 14.79 74.42
CA THR A 85 3.44 15.02 75.52
C THR A 85 3.31 13.81 76.45
N LEU A 86 3.26 12.60 75.86
CA LEU A 86 3.22 11.40 76.65
C LEU A 86 4.47 11.26 77.54
N CYS A 87 5.65 11.49 76.97
CA CYS A 87 6.90 11.46 77.70
C CYS A 87 6.98 12.51 78.82
N VAL A 88 6.50 13.74 78.56
CA VAL A 88 6.44 14.83 79.52
C VAL A 88 5.56 14.47 80.68
N ASN A 89 4.33 14.01 80.46
CA ASN A 89 3.41 13.63 81.48
C ASN A 89 3.96 12.48 82.37
N ASP A 90 4.47 11.41 81.69
CA ASP A 90 5.03 10.27 82.38
C ASP A 90 6.22 10.70 83.26
N TYR A 91 7.11 11.56 82.80
CA TYR A 91 8.24 12.02 83.64
C TYR A 91 7.81 12.93 84.78
N VAL A 92 6.91 13.88 84.52
CA VAL A 92 6.46 14.82 85.60
C VAL A 92 5.65 14.13 86.65
N ASP A 93 4.81 13.16 86.27
CA ASP A 93 3.93 12.42 87.17
C ASP A 93 4.66 11.30 87.99
N THR A 94 5.61 10.59 87.32
CA THR A 94 6.23 9.38 87.91
C THR A 94 7.71 9.55 88.22
N GLY A 95 8.40 10.52 87.68
CA GLY A 95 9.86 10.69 87.73
C GLY A 95 10.62 9.68 86.86
N SER A 96 9.96 9.07 85.85
CA SER A 96 10.51 8.04 85.00
C SER A 96 11.67 8.55 84.12
N THR A 97 12.91 8.20 84.49
CA THR A 97 14.09 8.59 83.69
C THR A 97 14.07 8.02 82.32
N THR A 98 13.38 6.89 82.08
CA THR A 98 13.19 6.32 80.72
C THR A 98 12.37 7.25 79.85
N ALA A 99 11.28 7.82 80.35
CA ALA A 99 10.45 8.77 79.63
C ALA A 99 11.24 10.04 79.24
N LEU A 100 12.11 10.51 80.17
CA LEU A 100 12.96 11.67 79.88
C LEU A 100 13.99 11.41 78.75
N TRP A 101 14.62 10.23 78.76
CA TRP A 101 15.53 9.85 77.69
C TRP A 101 14.81 9.64 76.37
N GLN A 102 13.59 9.07 76.37
CA GLN A 102 12.74 8.93 75.22
C GLN A 102 12.38 10.31 74.58
N TYR A 103 11.99 11.25 75.46
CA TYR A 103 11.70 12.64 75.03
C TYR A 103 12.87 13.25 74.25
N TYR A 104 14.09 13.21 74.78
CA TYR A 104 15.23 13.79 74.07
C TYR A 104 15.70 12.96 72.89
N SER A 105 15.41 11.69 72.82
CA SER A 105 15.63 10.85 71.66
C SER A 105 14.75 11.33 70.45
N ILE A 106 13.47 11.64 70.75
CA ILE A 106 12.54 12.14 69.75
C ILE A 106 13.02 13.50 69.22
N ILE A 107 13.34 14.46 70.12
CA ILE A 107 13.81 15.81 69.71
C ILE A 107 15.10 15.73 68.90
N ASN A 108 16.04 14.87 69.28
CA ASN A 108 17.33 14.76 68.59
C ASN A 108 17.25 14.08 67.25
N ASN A 109 16.16 13.32 66.97
CA ASN A 109 15.93 12.68 65.66
C ASN A 109 15.64 13.70 64.53
N ARG A 110 15.15 14.89 64.88
CA ARG A 110 14.86 16.00 63.96
C ARG A 110 13.93 15.61 62.80
N LEU A 111 13.05 14.64 62.98
CA LEU A 111 12.16 14.17 61.89
C LEU A 111 11.20 15.28 61.44
N ARG A 112 10.69 16.10 62.35
CA ARG A 112 9.80 17.23 62.05
C ARG A 112 10.44 18.23 61.14
N GLU A 113 11.68 18.61 61.40
CA GLU A 113 12.46 19.58 60.62
C GLU A 113 12.80 18.98 59.23
N GLN A 114 13.18 17.70 59.19
CA GLN A 114 13.53 17.02 57.94
C GLN A 114 12.32 16.89 56.99
N GLU A 115 11.16 16.49 57.50
CA GLU A 115 9.96 16.38 56.70
C GLU A 115 9.42 17.77 56.29
N LEU A 116 9.56 18.79 57.11
CA LEU A 116 9.22 20.17 56.77
C LEU A 116 10.14 20.69 55.63
N GLU A 117 11.47 20.51 55.74
CA GLU A 117 12.43 20.86 54.70
C GLU A 117 12.11 20.16 53.38
N ARG A 118 11.68 18.90 53.42
CA ARG A 118 11.25 18.12 52.29
C ARG A 118 9.99 18.70 51.61
N ALA A 119 8.99 19.10 52.40
CA ALA A 119 7.77 19.74 51.91
C ALA A 119 8.08 21.11 51.25
N GLU A 120 8.94 21.93 51.87
CA GLU A 120 9.39 23.19 51.34
C GLU A 120 10.11 23.07 49.97
N GLY A 121 10.79 21.96 49.70
CA GLY A 121 11.42 21.63 48.44
C GLY A 121 10.43 21.61 47.24
N TYR A 122 9.15 21.48 47.49
CA TYR A 122 8.09 21.57 46.47
C TYR A 122 7.52 22.98 46.26
N ALA A 123 8.12 24.02 46.89
CA ALA A 123 7.71 25.42 46.80
C ALA A 123 6.26 25.68 47.32
N VAL A 124 5.84 24.94 48.31
CA VAL A 124 4.57 25.13 49.03
C VAL A 124 4.78 26.16 50.14
N ASP A 125 3.78 26.96 50.41
CA ASP A 125 3.80 27.85 51.59
C ASP A 125 3.62 27.02 52.86
N CYS A 126 4.76 26.71 53.50
CA CYS A 126 4.83 26.00 54.78
C CYS A 126 4.88 26.95 56.01
N THR A 127 4.53 28.23 55.85
CA THR A 127 4.60 29.23 56.91
C THR A 127 3.85 28.82 58.17
N THR A 128 2.61 28.33 57.99
CA THR A 128 1.76 27.87 59.09
C THR A 128 2.35 26.68 59.85
N LEU A 129 2.99 25.73 59.11
CA LEU A 129 3.64 24.56 59.72
C LEU A 129 4.94 24.96 60.45
N ARG A 130 5.68 25.90 59.89
CA ARG A 130 6.88 26.50 60.53
C ARG A 130 6.51 27.22 61.84
N GLU A 131 5.39 27.97 61.83
CA GLU A 131 4.88 28.58 63.04
C GLU A 131 4.45 27.53 64.09
N ALA A 132 3.85 26.45 63.66
CA ALA A 132 3.50 25.31 64.57
C ALA A 132 4.78 24.70 65.17
N LEU A 133 5.84 24.51 64.37
CA LEU A 133 7.12 24.00 64.83
C LEU A 133 7.76 24.98 65.86
N ALA A 134 7.75 26.28 65.56
CA ALA A 134 8.26 27.29 66.48
C ALA A 134 7.53 27.32 67.86
N LEU A 135 6.22 27.14 67.82
CA LEU A 135 5.40 26.98 69.04
C LEU A 135 5.76 25.70 69.80
N SER A 136 6.04 24.62 69.08
CA SER A 136 6.49 23.33 69.70
C SER A 136 7.87 23.51 70.35
N ASP A 137 8.78 24.25 69.75
CA ASP A 137 10.10 24.52 70.33
C ASP A 137 10.01 25.46 71.55
N GLU A 138 9.05 26.40 71.55
CA GLU A 138 8.77 27.20 72.75
C GLU A 138 8.20 26.35 73.88
N LEU A 139 7.32 25.40 73.51
CA LEU A 139 6.76 24.45 74.48
C LEU A 139 7.86 23.57 75.08
N ALA A 140 8.81 23.07 74.29
CA ALA A 140 9.95 22.27 74.70
C ALA A 140 10.85 23.02 75.72
N ARG A 141 10.99 24.35 75.61
CA ARG A 141 11.70 25.15 76.60
C ARG A 141 11.02 25.13 77.99
N ARG A 142 9.68 25.16 77.99
CA ARG A 142 8.88 25.07 79.24
C ARG A 142 8.93 23.66 79.83
N GLU A 143 8.94 22.65 79.02
CA GLU A 143 9.08 21.25 79.34
C GLU A 143 10.45 20.99 79.98
N ALA A 144 11.56 21.53 79.39
CA ALA A 144 12.89 21.47 79.96
C ALA A 144 12.98 22.13 81.36
N HIS A 145 12.25 23.21 81.60
CA HIS A 145 12.13 23.87 82.89
C HIS A 145 11.48 22.91 83.88
N ALA A 146 10.34 22.31 83.53
CA ALA A 146 9.65 21.33 84.41
C ALA A 146 10.52 20.10 84.70
N PHE A 147 11.25 19.62 83.68
CA PHE A 147 12.20 18.47 83.86
C PHE A 147 13.32 18.80 84.85
N SER A 148 13.87 20.01 84.80
CA SER A 148 14.91 20.40 85.76
C SER A 148 14.38 20.53 87.17
N LEU A 149 13.13 20.98 87.37
CA LEU A 149 12.49 21.04 88.65
C LEU A 149 12.31 19.60 89.25
N ILE A 150 11.77 18.65 88.46
CA ILE A 150 11.57 17.25 88.87
C ILE A 150 12.90 16.54 89.17
N ALA A 151 13.90 16.75 88.28
CA ALA A 151 15.21 16.14 88.41
C ALA A 151 15.91 16.59 89.75
N GLN A 152 15.79 17.85 90.11
CA GLN A 152 16.34 18.39 91.36
C GLN A 152 15.52 17.91 92.54
N ALA A 153 14.19 17.89 92.46
CA ALA A 153 13.34 17.39 93.51
C ALA A 153 13.61 15.90 93.92
N ASN A 154 13.81 15.10 92.84
CA ASN A 154 14.05 13.66 92.99
C ASN A 154 15.54 13.29 93.18
N GLY A 155 16.47 14.28 93.16
CA GLY A 155 17.91 14.01 93.25
C GLY A 155 18.52 13.29 92.03
N THR A 156 17.83 13.23 90.88
CA THR A 156 18.23 12.50 89.68
C THR A 156 18.93 13.38 88.64
N LEU A 157 19.25 14.63 88.96
CA LEU A 157 19.85 15.61 88.03
C LEU A 157 21.15 15.08 87.40
N ALA A 158 22.02 14.45 88.16
CA ALA A 158 23.30 13.94 87.66
C ALA A 158 23.19 12.83 86.65
N SER A 159 22.05 12.12 86.59
CA SER A 159 21.73 11.04 85.61
C SER A 159 20.82 11.52 84.46
N SER A 160 20.52 12.82 84.39
CA SER A 160 19.63 13.36 83.41
C SER A 160 20.38 13.68 82.11
N PRO A 161 19.69 13.81 80.97
CA PRO A 161 20.25 14.27 79.67
C PRO A 161 20.96 15.62 79.80
N ALA A 162 21.95 15.89 78.92
CA ALA A 162 22.78 17.08 78.97
C ALA A 162 21.96 18.39 78.89
N GLN A 163 20.83 18.39 78.21
CA GLN A 163 19.92 19.53 78.09
C GLN A 163 19.24 19.90 79.40
N VAL A 164 18.91 18.93 80.23
CA VAL A 164 18.37 19.12 81.61
C VAL A 164 19.43 19.55 82.57
N LEU A 165 20.62 18.94 82.45
CA LEU A 165 21.80 19.29 83.30
C LEU A 165 22.22 20.73 83.08
N SER A 166 22.16 21.24 81.87
CA SER A 166 22.54 22.62 81.50
C SER A 166 21.49 23.68 81.82
N TYR A 167 20.28 23.26 82.20
CA TYR A 167 19.21 24.20 82.48
C TYR A 167 19.38 24.75 83.91
N VAL A 168 19.54 26.07 83.94
CA VAL A 168 19.70 26.79 85.22
C VAL A 168 18.36 27.31 85.72
N LEU A 169 17.87 26.76 86.84
CA LEU A 169 16.63 27.28 87.47
C LEU A 169 16.82 28.70 87.98
N PRO A 170 15.76 29.54 87.91
CA PRO A 170 15.76 30.87 88.56
C PRO A 170 16.12 30.73 90.06
N PRO A 171 16.90 31.72 90.64
CA PRO A 171 17.35 31.63 92.01
C PRO A 171 16.23 31.39 93.04
N ALA A 172 15.06 32.02 92.84
CA ALA A 172 13.89 31.86 93.70
C ALA A 172 13.26 30.44 93.62
N GLU A 173 13.58 29.64 92.60
CA GLU A 173 13.09 28.28 92.45
C GLU A 173 14.10 27.25 92.94
N GLN A 174 15.37 27.58 92.98
CA GLN A 174 16.44 26.73 93.53
C GLN A 174 16.25 26.47 94.98
N GLU A 175 15.78 27.48 95.76
CA GLU A 175 15.57 27.47 97.16
C GLU A 175 14.28 26.74 97.58
N LYS A 176 13.37 26.37 96.69
CA LYS A 176 12.09 25.71 96.92
C LYS A 176 12.31 24.27 97.42
N SER A 177 11.39 23.80 98.28
CA SER A 177 11.33 22.41 98.69
C SER A 177 11.10 21.46 97.54
N ALA A 178 11.40 20.18 97.68
CA ALA A 178 11.14 19.19 96.71
C ALA A 178 9.66 19.12 96.24
N GLU A 179 8.74 19.23 97.22
CA GLU A 179 7.29 19.25 96.98
C GLU A 179 6.84 20.49 96.18
N GLU A 180 7.35 21.64 96.58
CA GLU A 180 7.07 22.90 95.84
C GLU A 180 7.59 22.91 94.39
N LYS A 181 8.75 22.27 94.14
CA LYS A 181 9.31 22.09 92.76
C LYS A 181 8.43 21.18 91.95
N VAL A 182 7.96 20.07 92.49
CA VAL A 182 7.04 19.14 91.80
C VAL A 182 5.72 19.84 91.51
N GLU A 183 5.12 20.55 92.46
CA GLU A 183 3.88 21.28 92.24
C GLU A 183 4.03 22.38 91.14
N LEU A 184 5.16 23.04 91.11
CA LEU A 184 5.47 24.03 90.08
C LEU A 184 5.62 23.37 88.73
N ALA A 185 6.29 22.24 88.61
CA ALA A 185 6.43 21.45 87.42
C ALA A 185 5.05 21.01 86.88
N HIS A 186 4.17 20.48 87.71
CA HIS A 186 2.81 20.14 87.34
C HIS A 186 2.02 21.37 86.83
N ARG A 187 2.13 22.53 87.47
CA ARG A 187 1.47 23.77 87.02
C ARG A 187 2.01 24.22 85.67
N LEU A 188 3.28 24.04 85.34
CA LEU A 188 3.87 24.39 84.08
C LEU A 188 3.34 23.52 82.92
N ILE A 189 3.13 22.24 83.17
CA ILE A 189 2.75 21.24 82.14
C ILE A 189 1.22 21.11 82.00
N HIS A 190 0.46 21.21 83.10
CA HIS A 190 -1.01 21.11 83.08
C HIS A 190 -1.75 22.47 83.08
N GLY A 191 -1.01 23.58 83.11
CA GLY A 191 -1.56 24.93 83.15
C GLY A 191 -2.27 25.36 81.90
N LYS A 192 -3.11 26.43 82.01
CA LYS A 192 -3.85 26.97 80.88
C LYS A 192 -2.92 27.41 79.67
N GLU A 193 -1.78 27.93 79.99
CA GLU A 193 -0.85 28.38 78.99
C GLU A 193 -0.29 27.21 78.15
N TYR A 194 0.16 26.12 78.81
CA TYR A 194 0.58 24.91 78.10
C TYR A 194 -0.47 24.36 77.15
N ASN A 195 -1.73 24.24 77.64
CA ASN A 195 -2.84 23.75 76.86
C ASN A 195 -3.16 24.69 75.69
N THR A 196 -2.98 26.02 75.84
CA THR A 196 -3.17 26.98 74.79
C THR A 196 -2.12 26.81 73.68
N TYR A 197 -0.84 26.61 74.04
CA TYR A 197 0.20 26.29 73.07
C TYR A 197 -0.11 24.99 72.27
N LYS A 198 -0.45 23.95 72.98
CA LYS A 198 -0.83 22.68 72.37
C LYS A 198 -1.97 22.84 71.38
N LYS A 199 -3.03 23.49 71.83
CA LYS A 199 -4.18 23.78 70.95
C LYS A 199 -3.79 24.59 69.73
N SER A 200 -2.93 25.60 69.87
CA SER A 200 -2.47 26.42 68.79
C SER A 200 -1.61 25.64 67.77
N ILE A 201 -0.76 24.71 68.24
CA ILE A 201 0.02 23.81 67.40
C ILE A 201 -0.91 22.96 66.52
N TYR A 202 -1.88 22.27 67.15
CA TYR A 202 -2.83 21.44 66.41
C TYR A 202 -3.69 22.23 65.43
N GLN A 203 -4.17 23.43 65.84
CA GLN A 203 -4.93 24.28 64.91
C GLN A 203 -4.12 24.69 63.68
N LYS A 204 -2.84 25.01 63.85
CA LYS A 204 -1.98 25.37 62.73
C LYS A 204 -1.70 24.19 61.81
N ILE A 205 -1.50 22.98 62.38
CA ILE A 205 -1.34 21.75 61.63
C ILE A 205 -2.63 21.46 60.80
N ASP A 206 -3.78 21.51 61.42
CA ASP A 206 -5.09 21.26 60.81
C ASP A 206 -5.39 22.29 59.72
N THR A 207 -5.10 23.57 59.96
CA THR A 207 -5.24 24.64 58.98
C THR A 207 -4.35 24.37 57.77
N PHE A 208 -3.06 24.04 58.00
CA PHE A 208 -2.12 23.73 56.90
C PHE A 208 -2.59 22.52 56.08
N GLN A 209 -3.00 21.41 56.75
CA GLN A 209 -3.51 20.24 56.05
C GLN A 209 -4.75 20.57 55.23
N THR A 210 -5.68 21.35 55.78
CA THR A 210 -6.91 21.76 55.08
C THR A 210 -6.60 22.61 53.87
N ASP A 211 -5.71 23.61 53.98
CA ASP A 211 -5.35 24.54 52.90
C ASP A 211 -4.58 23.81 51.79
N VAL A 212 -3.60 22.96 52.13
CA VAL A 212 -2.83 22.18 51.17
C VAL A 212 -3.73 21.18 50.46
N LEU A 213 -4.63 20.51 51.19
CA LEU A 213 -5.54 19.53 50.59
C LEU A 213 -6.49 20.21 49.58
N ALA A 214 -7.04 21.39 49.97
CA ALA A 214 -7.95 22.13 49.08
C ALA A 214 -7.29 22.54 47.76
N VAL A 215 -6.06 23.09 47.82
CA VAL A 215 -5.28 23.49 46.65
C VAL A 215 -4.90 22.26 45.81
N ALA A 216 -4.35 21.21 46.43
CA ALA A 216 -3.88 20.04 45.73
C ALA A 216 -5.04 19.25 45.09
N GLN A 217 -6.19 19.15 45.73
CA GLN A 217 -7.37 18.50 45.17
C GLN A 217 -7.88 19.23 43.95
N ASP A 218 -7.96 20.56 43.96
CA ASP A 218 -8.41 21.36 42.82
C ASP A 218 -7.44 21.25 41.63
N ASP A 219 -6.11 21.28 41.90
CA ASP A 219 -5.09 21.10 40.88
C ASP A 219 -5.11 19.70 40.28
N LEU A 220 -5.15 18.66 41.11
CA LEU A 220 -5.26 17.28 40.66
C LEU A 220 -6.55 17.04 39.84
N PHE A 221 -7.67 17.62 40.28
CA PHE A 221 -8.91 17.51 39.55
C PHE A 221 -8.82 18.16 38.17
N ARG A 222 -8.30 19.37 38.10
CA ARG A 222 -8.09 20.10 36.83
C ARG A 222 -7.16 19.34 35.87
N GLU A 223 -6.00 18.88 36.36
CA GLU A 223 -5.04 18.12 35.55
C GLU A 223 -5.61 16.77 35.08
N THR A 224 -6.35 16.06 35.96
CA THR A 224 -7.01 14.82 35.59
C THR A 224 -8.07 15.00 34.51
N GLN A 225 -8.87 16.06 34.60
CA GLN A 225 -9.89 16.41 33.60
C GLN A 225 -9.21 16.77 32.27
N TYR A 226 -8.11 17.53 32.32
CA TYR A 226 -7.31 17.85 31.15
C TYR A 226 -6.77 16.60 30.45
N ILE A 227 -6.11 15.72 31.21
CA ILE A 227 -5.58 14.45 30.72
C ILE A 227 -6.68 13.59 30.08
N ARG A 228 -7.83 13.42 30.78
CA ARG A 228 -8.98 12.65 30.29
C ARG A 228 -9.50 13.19 28.95
N ARG A 229 -9.66 14.51 28.83
CA ARG A 229 -10.12 15.16 27.59
C ARG A 229 -9.13 14.96 26.44
N HIS A 230 -7.86 15.10 26.70
CA HIS A 230 -6.81 14.94 25.67
C HIS A 230 -6.65 13.47 25.24
N LEU A 231 -6.84 12.51 26.15
CA LEU A 231 -6.91 11.08 25.80
C LEU A 231 -8.10 10.77 24.88
N GLN A 232 -9.25 11.43 25.10
CA GLN A 232 -10.40 11.27 24.19
C GLN A 232 -10.09 11.84 22.79
N TYR A 233 -9.45 12.99 22.69
CA TYR A 233 -9.01 13.54 21.42
C TYR A 233 -7.97 12.64 20.73
N LEU A 234 -7.02 12.11 21.46
CA LEU A 234 -6.02 11.17 20.92
C LEU A 234 -6.70 9.91 20.36
N ARG A 235 -7.67 9.33 21.07
CA ARG A 235 -8.47 8.20 20.57
C ARG A 235 -9.23 8.56 19.30
N LEU A 236 -9.88 9.72 19.26
CA LEU A 236 -10.62 10.19 18.08
C LEU A 236 -9.68 10.35 16.87
N ILE A 237 -8.54 11.00 17.05
CA ILE A 237 -7.51 11.17 16.02
C ILE A 237 -7.03 9.81 15.52
N THR A 238 -6.72 8.88 16.41
CA THR A 238 -6.25 7.54 16.04
C THR A 238 -7.30 6.78 15.22
N VAL A 239 -8.57 6.77 15.66
CA VAL A 239 -9.64 6.09 14.95
C VAL A 239 -9.89 6.72 13.57
N THR A 240 -9.99 8.04 13.50
CA THR A 240 -10.20 8.74 12.23
C THR A 240 -9.03 8.56 11.26
N GLY A 241 -7.79 8.58 11.76
CA GLY A 241 -6.59 8.31 10.97
C GLY A 241 -6.59 6.90 10.39
N ASN A 242 -6.88 5.88 11.22
CA ASN A 242 -6.96 4.49 10.76
C ASN A 242 -8.06 4.30 9.71
N VAL A 243 -9.24 4.86 9.91
CA VAL A 243 -10.33 4.81 8.91
C VAL A 243 -9.89 5.43 7.59
N LEU A 244 -9.22 6.59 7.63
CA LEU A 244 -8.74 7.25 6.43
C LEU A 244 -7.68 6.42 5.69
N VAL A 245 -6.74 5.79 6.41
CA VAL A 245 -5.73 4.89 5.83
C VAL A 245 -6.39 3.69 5.16
N ILE A 246 -7.38 3.05 5.81
CA ILE A 246 -8.12 1.92 5.24
C ILE A 246 -8.88 2.34 3.97
N LEU A 247 -9.56 3.47 3.99
CA LEU A 247 -10.27 4.00 2.81
C LEU A 247 -9.30 4.27 1.65
N MET A 248 -8.14 4.86 1.93
CA MET A 248 -7.12 5.12 0.91
C MET A 248 -6.56 3.81 0.34
N ALA A 249 -6.26 2.83 1.20
CA ALA A 249 -5.82 1.51 0.77
C ALA A 249 -6.87 0.81 -0.12
N ALA A 250 -8.16 0.91 0.22
CA ALA A 250 -9.25 0.38 -0.59
C ALA A 250 -9.33 1.07 -1.97
N VAL A 251 -9.13 2.39 -2.03
CA VAL A 251 -9.10 3.14 -3.30
C VAL A 251 -7.91 2.70 -4.16
N LEU A 252 -6.71 2.56 -3.59
CA LEU A 252 -5.53 2.06 -4.30
C LEU A 252 -5.75 0.64 -4.82
N TYR A 253 -6.28 -0.24 -3.98
CA TYR A 253 -6.60 -1.60 -4.36
C TYR A 253 -7.57 -1.64 -5.56
N ALA A 254 -8.68 -0.92 -5.48
CA ALA A 254 -9.70 -0.89 -6.52
C ALA A 254 -9.22 -0.23 -7.83
N LYS A 255 -8.43 0.85 -7.76
CA LYS A 255 -8.01 1.62 -8.94
C LYS A 255 -6.73 1.12 -9.59
N VAL A 256 -5.89 0.38 -8.85
CA VAL A 256 -4.60 -0.11 -9.34
C VAL A 256 -4.58 -1.64 -9.40
N THR A 257 -4.71 -2.31 -8.25
CA THR A 257 -4.49 -3.77 -8.17
C THR A 257 -5.52 -4.56 -8.96
N VAL A 258 -6.81 -4.25 -8.82
CA VAL A 258 -7.88 -4.93 -9.57
C VAL A 258 -7.72 -4.68 -11.07
N VAL A 259 -7.44 -3.44 -11.47
CA VAL A 259 -7.27 -3.08 -12.89
C VAL A 259 -6.07 -3.78 -13.51
N LEU A 260 -4.93 -3.82 -12.80
CA LEU A 260 -3.74 -4.53 -13.29
C LEU A 260 -3.95 -6.03 -13.41
N ARG A 261 -4.70 -6.63 -12.47
CA ARG A 261 -5.07 -8.06 -12.56
C ARG A 261 -5.90 -8.35 -13.81
N ASP A 262 -6.90 -7.51 -14.10
CA ASP A 262 -7.71 -7.64 -15.31
C ASP A 262 -6.84 -7.48 -16.58
N TYR A 263 -5.87 -6.56 -16.57
CA TYR A 263 -4.93 -6.37 -17.68
C TYR A 263 -4.05 -7.61 -17.91
N ILE A 264 -3.53 -8.23 -16.84
CA ILE A 264 -2.72 -9.44 -16.94
C ILE A 264 -3.52 -10.57 -17.63
N VAL A 265 -4.79 -10.74 -17.30
CA VAL A 265 -5.66 -11.72 -17.94
C VAL A 265 -5.82 -11.40 -19.43
N SER A 266 -6.19 -10.16 -19.77
CA SER A 266 -6.36 -9.74 -21.16
C SER A 266 -5.07 -9.88 -22.01
N ILE A 267 -3.90 -9.60 -21.40
CA ILE A 267 -2.59 -9.80 -22.05
C ILE A 267 -2.35 -11.27 -22.39
N LYS A 268 -2.62 -12.17 -21.43
CA LYS A 268 -2.47 -13.63 -21.66
C LYS A 268 -3.39 -14.14 -22.77
N GLU A 269 -4.59 -13.61 -22.85
CA GLU A 269 -5.58 -13.95 -23.87
C GLU A 269 -5.37 -13.22 -25.20
N LYS A 270 -4.36 -12.34 -25.30
CA LYS A 270 -4.11 -11.48 -26.45
C LYS A 270 -5.35 -10.66 -26.88
N SER A 271 -6.19 -10.33 -25.91
CA SER A 271 -7.41 -9.54 -26.10
C SER A 271 -7.16 -8.04 -25.85
N SER A 272 -8.04 -7.18 -26.37
CA SER A 272 -7.93 -5.73 -26.14
C SER A 272 -8.22 -5.36 -24.69
N ILE A 273 -7.48 -4.39 -24.15
CA ILE A 273 -7.58 -3.93 -22.77
C ILE A 273 -8.46 -2.68 -22.71
N ALA A 274 -9.49 -2.70 -21.86
CA ALA A 274 -10.30 -1.52 -21.56
C ALA A 274 -9.52 -0.49 -20.73
N ALA A 275 -9.42 0.76 -21.18
CA ALA A 275 -8.69 1.82 -20.47
C ALA A 275 -9.40 2.26 -19.18
N ARG A 276 -9.02 1.68 -18.04
CA ARG A 276 -9.60 1.91 -16.69
C ARG A 276 -8.52 2.31 -15.67
N GLY A 277 -8.93 2.77 -14.49
CA GLY A 277 -8.04 3.06 -13.37
C GLY A 277 -7.40 4.45 -13.43
N THR A 278 -6.13 4.54 -13.07
CA THR A 278 -5.35 5.79 -13.05
C THR A 278 -4.90 6.20 -14.46
N ALA A 279 -4.31 7.39 -14.59
CA ALA A 279 -3.79 7.86 -15.88
C ALA A 279 -2.71 6.92 -16.45
N GLU A 280 -1.88 6.37 -15.56
CA GLU A 280 -0.78 5.47 -15.90
C GLU A 280 -1.29 4.11 -16.40
N THR A 281 -2.29 3.53 -15.72
CA THR A 281 -2.90 2.27 -16.16
C THR A 281 -3.65 2.45 -17.49
N GLN A 282 -4.35 3.55 -17.68
CA GLN A 282 -4.99 3.86 -18.97
C GLN A 282 -3.98 4.07 -20.10
N TYR A 283 -2.83 4.67 -19.80
CA TYR A 283 -1.74 4.80 -20.77
C TYR A 283 -1.20 3.42 -21.18
N LEU A 284 -0.96 2.54 -20.20
CA LEU A 284 -0.50 1.18 -20.46
C LEU A 284 -1.49 0.40 -21.36
N ALA A 285 -2.80 0.52 -21.09
CA ALA A 285 -3.82 -0.11 -21.91
C ALA A 285 -3.78 0.36 -23.38
N ARG A 286 -3.58 1.65 -23.59
CA ARG A 286 -3.47 2.22 -24.96
C ARG A 286 -2.25 1.68 -25.69
N VAL A 287 -1.07 1.76 -25.06
CA VAL A 287 0.18 1.27 -25.65
C VAL A 287 0.07 -0.21 -26.04
N PHE A 288 -0.54 -1.01 -25.16
CA PHE A 288 -0.73 -2.43 -25.46
C PHE A 288 -1.70 -2.67 -26.63
N ASN A 289 -2.82 -1.95 -26.69
CA ASN A 289 -3.77 -2.07 -27.80
C ASN A 289 -3.16 -1.62 -29.15
N ASP A 290 -2.36 -0.57 -29.12
CA ASP A 290 -1.63 -0.10 -30.31
C ASP A 290 -0.63 -1.17 -30.78
N TYR A 291 0.10 -1.79 -29.85
CA TYR A 291 0.99 -2.92 -30.15
C TYR A 291 0.27 -4.11 -30.76
N LEU A 292 -0.89 -4.51 -30.20
CA LEU A 292 -1.71 -5.60 -30.77
C LEU A 292 -2.17 -5.29 -32.20
N THR A 293 -2.54 -4.04 -32.44
CA THR A 293 -2.98 -3.59 -33.77
C THR A 293 -1.84 -3.66 -34.78
N LEU A 294 -0.65 -3.23 -34.38
CA LEU A 294 0.55 -3.30 -35.22
C LEU A 294 0.92 -4.76 -35.55
N GLN A 295 0.94 -5.63 -34.56
CA GLN A 295 1.21 -7.06 -34.75
C GLN A 295 0.22 -7.72 -35.74
N LYS A 296 -1.08 -7.39 -35.63
CA LYS A 296 -2.07 -7.91 -36.58
C LYS A 296 -1.79 -7.47 -38.00
N LYS A 297 -1.47 -6.19 -38.21
CA LYS A 297 -1.13 -5.63 -39.54
C LYS A 297 0.12 -6.31 -40.12
N GLU A 298 1.17 -6.41 -39.33
CA GLU A 298 2.41 -7.06 -39.78
C GLU A 298 2.19 -8.52 -40.17
N LYS A 299 1.42 -9.27 -39.38
CA LYS A 299 1.04 -10.65 -39.71
C LYS A 299 0.23 -10.73 -41.01
N GLU A 300 -0.67 -9.79 -41.23
CA GLU A 300 -1.49 -9.75 -42.43
C GLU A 300 -0.67 -9.39 -43.68
N GLU A 301 0.27 -8.46 -43.56
CA GLU A 301 1.25 -8.14 -44.64
C GLU A 301 2.14 -9.32 -45.00
N LEU A 302 2.65 -10.03 -43.99
CA LEU A 302 3.46 -11.25 -44.18
C LEU A 302 2.62 -12.34 -44.85
N ARG A 303 1.36 -12.51 -44.45
CA ARG A 303 0.43 -13.45 -45.08
C ARG A 303 0.17 -13.11 -46.56
N LYS A 304 -0.03 -11.81 -46.87
CA LYS A 304 -0.20 -11.35 -48.29
C LYS A 304 1.07 -11.60 -49.12
N LYS A 305 2.25 -11.34 -48.59
CA LYS A 305 3.54 -11.63 -49.28
C LYS A 305 3.75 -13.13 -49.50
N ALA A 306 3.26 -13.97 -48.60
CA ALA A 306 3.38 -15.43 -48.71
C ALA A 306 2.23 -16.06 -49.52
N SER A 307 1.33 -15.27 -50.16
CA SER A 307 0.16 -15.77 -50.91
C SER A 307 0.42 -16.02 -52.41
N ILE A 308 1.60 -15.70 -52.92
CA ILE A 308 1.97 -15.78 -54.30
C ILE A 308 3.00 -16.89 -54.54
N ASP A 309 2.85 -17.66 -55.61
CA ASP A 309 3.87 -18.61 -56.06
C ASP A 309 5.08 -17.85 -56.62
N PRO A 310 6.31 -18.12 -56.14
CA PRO A 310 7.47 -17.33 -56.56
C PRO A 310 7.91 -17.50 -58.02
N LEU A 311 7.63 -18.64 -58.63
CA LEU A 311 7.99 -18.92 -60.01
C LEU A 311 7.02 -18.27 -60.99
N THR A 312 5.73 -18.48 -60.77
CA THR A 312 4.68 -18.13 -61.73
C THR A 312 3.97 -16.83 -61.40
N GLN A 313 4.22 -16.25 -60.24
CA GLN A 313 3.58 -15.00 -59.76
C GLN A 313 2.05 -15.00 -59.81
N VAL A 314 1.42 -16.18 -59.67
CA VAL A 314 -0.02 -16.34 -59.45
C VAL A 314 -0.28 -16.72 -58.00
N ALA A 315 -1.52 -16.86 -57.58
CA ALA A 315 -1.83 -17.32 -56.26
C ALA A 315 -1.21 -18.70 -55.98
N ASN A 316 -0.59 -18.86 -54.84
CA ASN A 316 -0.18 -20.18 -54.40
C ASN A 316 -1.39 -20.99 -53.91
N ARG A 317 -1.20 -22.26 -53.63
CA ARG A 317 -2.25 -23.18 -53.17
C ARG A 317 -3.08 -22.60 -52.03
N GLN A 318 -2.42 -22.11 -50.97
CA GLN A 318 -3.10 -21.56 -49.80
C GLN A 318 -4.02 -20.36 -50.14
N ALA A 319 -3.53 -19.43 -50.97
CA ALA A 319 -4.29 -18.25 -51.36
C ALA A 319 -5.45 -18.61 -52.25
N PHE A 320 -5.26 -19.58 -53.16
CA PHE A 320 -6.32 -20.07 -54.01
C PHE A 320 -7.41 -20.85 -53.23
N ASP A 321 -7.03 -21.70 -52.29
CA ASP A 321 -7.94 -22.45 -51.43
C ASP A 321 -8.79 -21.45 -50.58
N ASP A 322 -8.15 -20.47 -49.92
CA ASP A 322 -8.83 -19.42 -49.14
C ASP A 322 -9.83 -18.64 -50.01
N PHE A 323 -9.50 -18.33 -51.29
CA PHE A 323 -10.39 -17.64 -52.24
C PHE A 323 -11.62 -18.49 -52.59
N ILE A 324 -11.42 -19.77 -52.97
CA ILE A 324 -12.53 -20.66 -53.36
C ILE A 324 -13.46 -20.92 -52.18
N ILE A 325 -12.93 -21.15 -50.96
CA ILE A 325 -13.75 -21.31 -49.75
C ILE A 325 -14.62 -20.05 -49.53
N GLY A 326 -14.05 -18.85 -49.76
CA GLY A 326 -14.80 -17.60 -49.70
C GLY A 326 -15.95 -17.57 -50.70
N ARG A 327 -15.69 -17.90 -51.99
CA ARG A 327 -16.68 -17.94 -53.06
C ARG A 327 -17.80 -18.94 -52.82
N LEU A 328 -17.46 -20.14 -52.36
CA LEU A 328 -18.44 -21.19 -52.04
C LEU A 328 -19.32 -20.85 -50.83
N SER A 329 -18.92 -19.88 -50.01
CA SER A 329 -19.67 -19.38 -48.84
C SER A 329 -20.67 -18.27 -49.20
N GLU A 330 -20.69 -17.78 -50.45
CA GLU A 330 -21.59 -16.72 -50.91
C GLU A 330 -23.04 -17.25 -51.01
N THR A 331 -24.03 -16.38 -50.95
CA THR A 331 -25.46 -16.72 -50.99
C THR A 331 -25.90 -17.23 -52.36
N GLU A 332 -25.20 -16.90 -53.41
CA GLU A 332 -25.44 -17.38 -54.78
C GLU A 332 -24.09 -17.75 -55.40
N VAL A 333 -23.87 -19.06 -55.56
CA VAL A 333 -22.61 -19.58 -56.12
C VAL A 333 -22.81 -19.84 -57.62
N LYS A 334 -22.13 -19.07 -58.45
CA LYS A 334 -22.06 -19.23 -59.90
C LYS A 334 -20.61 -19.13 -60.34
N GLY A 335 -20.05 -20.20 -60.85
CA GLY A 335 -18.68 -20.20 -61.38
C GLY A 335 -18.24 -21.62 -61.77
N ALA A 336 -17.25 -21.68 -62.64
CA ALA A 336 -16.61 -22.90 -63.02
C ALA A 336 -15.25 -23.01 -62.30
N PHE A 337 -15.07 -24.14 -61.59
CA PHE A 337 -13.76 -24.52 -61.07
C PHE A 337 -13.06 -25.46 -62.04
N LEU A 338 -11.87 -25.08 -62.46
CA LEU A 338 -11.03 -25.86 -63.37
C LEU A 338 -9.80 -26.37 -62.61
N PHE A 339 -9.49 -27.63 -62.75
CA PHE A 339 -8.25 -28.22 -62.32
C PHE A 339 -7.42 -28.55 -63.57
N LEU A 340 -6.19 -28.07 -63.63
CA LEU A 340 -5.35 -28.11 -64.81
C LEU A 340 -4.05 -28.83 -64.52
N ASP A 341 -3.52 -29.52 -65.53
CA ASP A 341 -2.23 -30.17 -65.48
C ASP A 341 -1.55 -30.07 -66.87
N VAL A 342 -0.23 -29.71 -66.85
CA VAL A 342 0.54 -29.61 -68.08
C VAL A 342 0.87 -30.97 -68.63
N ASP A 343 0.43 -31.24 -69.87
CA ASP A 343 0.63 -32.54 -70.46
C ASP A 343 2.11 -32.84 -70.70
N ASN A 344 2.53 -34.04 -70.28
CA ASN A 344 3.91 -34.53 -70.45
C ASN A 344 5.00 -33.64 -69.83
N PHE A 345 4.69 -32.81 -68.84
CA PHE A 345 5.58 -31.89 -68.19
C PHE A 345 6.87 -32.55 -67.68
N LYS A 346 6.78 -33.75 -67.10
CA LYS A 346 7.93 -34.55 -66.69
C LYS A 346 8.86 -34.81 -67.86
N ARG A 347 8.34 -35.19 -69.03
CA ARG A 347 9.13 -35.47 -70.22
C ARG A 347 9.82 -34.18 -70.72
N ILE A 348 9.19 -33.04 -70.61
CA ILE A 348 9.78 -31.76 -70.94
C ILE A 348 10.99 -31.47 -70.03
N ASN A 349 10.82 -31.64 -68.72
CA ASN A 349 11.91 -31.50 -67.76
C ASN A 349 13.07 -32.49 -68.04
N ASP A 350 12.73 -33.73 -68.25
CA ASP A 350 13.71 -34.81 -68.47
C ASP A 350 14.50 -34.60 -69.77
N THR A 351 13.87 -33.98 -70.80
CA THR A 351 14.48 -33.82 -72.16
C THR A 351 15.20 -32.45 -72.27
N TYR A 352 14.62 -31.37 -71.76
CA TYR A 352 15.07 -29.99 -72.00
C TYR A 352 15.56 -29.27 -70.72
N GLY A 353 15.54 -29.95 -69.59
CA GLY A 353 15.97 -29.41 -68.33
C GLY A 353 14.88 -28.63 -67.56
N HIS A 354 15.08 -28.46 -66.24
CA HIS A 354 14.15 -27.78 -65.36
C HIS A 354 13.92 -26.30 -65.70
N ASP A 355 14.96 -25.58 -66.20
CA ASP A 355 14.86 -24.18 -66.61
C ASP A 355 13.86 -24.03 -67.79
N THR A 356 13.83 -24.99 -68.74
CA THR A 356 12.83 -25.01 -69.80
C THR A 356 11.44 -25.33 -69.27
N GLY A 357 11.32 -26.26 -68.31
CA GLY A 357 10.06 -26.51 -67.61
C GLY A 357 9.53 -25.30 -66.89
N ASP A 358 10.36 -24.54 -66.22
CA ASP A 358 9.99 -23.29 -65.54
C ASP A 358 9.49 -22.24 -66.52
N LEU A 359 10.11 -22.09 -67.70
CA LEU A 359 9.64 -21.24 -68.79
C LEU A 359 8.25 -21.69 -69.30
N VAL A 360 8.06 -23.00 -69.48
CA VAL A 360 6.75 -23.57 -69.87
C VAL A 360 5.64 -23.17 -68.90
N LEU A 361 5.88 -23.29 -67.60
CA LEU A 361 4.91 -22.90 -66.58
C LEU A 361 4.62 -21.39 -66.58
N GLN A 362 5.64 -20.54 -66.80
CA GLN A 362 5.48 -19.09 -66.90
C GLN A 362 4.70 -18.67 -68.14
N CYS A 363 4.99 -19.28 -69.29
CA CYS A 363 4.26 -19.02 -70.52
C CYS A 363 2.81 -19.48 -70.47
N LEU A 364 2.53 -20.66 -69.88
CA LEU A 364 1.19 -21.13 -69.63
C LEU A 364 0.39 -20.10 -68.78
N VAL A 365 0.98 -19.64 -67.69
CA VAL A 365 0.35 -18.63 -66.83
C VAL A 365 0.09 -17.31 -67.59
N ALA A 366 1.00 -16.90 -68.43
CA ALA A 366 0.79 -15.69 -69.27
C ALA A 366 -0.42 -15.87 -70.21
N GLY A 367 -0.51 -17.02 -70.90
CA GLY A 367 -1.63 -17.31 -71.78
C GLY A 367 -2.98 -17.43 -71.06
N ILE A 368 -2.99 -18.03 -69.87
CA ILE A 368 -4.20 -18.08 -69.04
C ILE A 368 -4.62 -16.67 -68.62
N ARG A 369 -3.69 -15.84 -68.14
CA ARG A 369 -3.97 -14.48 -67.66
C ARG A 369 -4.61 -13.59 -68.73
N GLU A 370 -4.25 -13.72 -70.00
CA GLU A 370 -4.84 -12.95 -71.07
C GLU A 370 -6.34 -13.15 -71.26
N THR A 371 -6.84 -14.29 -70.78
CA THR A 371 -8.27 -14.64 -70.90
C THR A 371 -9.07 -14.43 -69.59
N LEU A 372 -8.40 -14.11 -68.49
CA LEU A 372 -9.05 -13.93 -67.21
C LEU A 372 -9.59 -12.52 -67.02
N THR A 373 -10.70 -12.41 -66.30
CA THR A 373 -11.28 -11.15 -65.83
C THR A 373 -10.82 -10.86 -64.39
N GLU A 374 -11.11 -9.66 -63.90
CA GLU A 374 -10.77 -9.27 -62.51
C GLU A 374 -11.45 -10.15 -61.45
N LYS A 375 -12.53 -10.84 -61.77
CA LYS A 375 -13.28 -11.72 -60.86
C LYS A 375 -12.79 -13.16 -60.89
N ASP A 376 -12.02 -13.52 -61.88
CA ASP A 376 -11.45 -14.84 -62.04
C ASP A 376 -10.18 -14.98 -61.20
N MET A 377 -9.80 -16.21 -60.85
CA MET A 377 -8.63 -16.49 -60.06
C MET A 377 -7.83 -17.63 -60.65
N LEU A 378 -6.51 -17.43 -60.75
CA LEU A 378 -5.55 -18.45 -61.15
C LEU A 378 -4.62 -18.75 -59.99
N GLY A 379 -4.44 -20.03 -59.64
CA GLY A 379 -3.50 -20.48 -58.63
C GLY A 379 -2.67 -21.66 -59.11
N ARG A 380 -1.41 -21.73 -58.65
CA ARG A 380 -0.55 -22.89 -58.79
C ARG A 380 -0.65 -23.75 -57.51
N LEU A 381 -1.08 -25.00 -57.69
CA LEU A 381 -1.29 -25.90 -56.54
C LEU A 381 -0.05 -26.72 -56.18
N GLY A 382 0.86 -26.89 -57.19
CA GLY A 382 2.17 -27.55 -57.00
C GLY A 382 2.68 -28.18 -58.29
N GLY A 383 3.95 -28.24 -58.47
CA GLY A 383 4.55 -28.84 -59.72
C GLY A 383 4.01 -28.21 -60.99
N ASP A 384 3.31 -29.01 -61.77
CA ASP A 384 2.60 -28.70 -63.06
C ASP A 384 1.11 -28.54 -62.89
N GLU A 385 0.58 -28.56 -61.68
CA GLU A 385 -0.85 -28.45 -61.37
C GLU A 385 -1.26 -27.02 -61.12
N PHE A 386 -2.30 -26.57 -61.79
CA PHE A 386 -2.93 -25.26 -61.66
C PHE A 386 -4.44 -25.41 -61.36
N ALA A 387 -5.01 -24.39 -60.76
CA ALA A 387 -6.45 -24.28 -60.62
C ALA A 387 -6.92 -22.90 -61.10
N VAL A 388 -8.07 -22.85 -61.74
CA VAL A 388 -8.72 -21.61 -62.19
C VAL A 388 -10.14 -21.57 -61.70
N TRP A 389 -10.55 -20.41 -61.18
CA TRP A 389 -11.93 -20.07 -60.99
C TRP A 389 -12.37 -19.09 -62.05
N LEU A 390 -13.44 -19.44 -62.78
CA LEU A 390 -14.09 -18.54 -63.74
C LEU A 390 -15.44 -18.11 -63.16
N ASP A 391 -15.57 -16.84 -62.82
CA ASP A 391 -16.75 -16.30 -62.13
C ASP A 391 -17.97 -16.16 -63.06
N GLY A 392 -19.16 -16.41 -62.46
CA GLY A 392 -20.44 -16.19 -63.15
C GLY A 392 -20.82 -17.26 -64.19
N LEU A 393 -19.97 -18.25 -64.48
CA LEU A 393 -20.22 -19.29 -65.49
C LEU A 393 -21.04 -20.46 -64.91
N THR A 394 -21.89 -21.03 -65.78
CA THR A 394 -22.77 -22.19 -65.51
C THR A 394 -22.54 -23.28 -66.52
N ALA A 395 -23.20 -24.43 -66.34
CA ALA A 395 -23.13 -25.53 -67.31
C ALA A 395 -23.60 -25.17 -68.73
N ALA A 396 -24.37 -24.08 -68.89
CA ALA A 396 -24.76 -23.57 -70.16
C ALA A 396 -23.58 -22.93 -70.92
N ASP A 397 -22.55 -22.54 -70.21
CA ASP A 397 -21.39 -21.85 -70.75
C ASP A 397 -20.22 -22.81 -71.06
N ALA A 398 -20.48 -24.12 -71.10
CA ALA A 398 -19.46 -25.15 -71.29
C ALA A 398 -18.60 -24.93 -72.55
N GLN A 399 -19.20 -24.55 -73.69
CA GLN A 399 -18.50 -24.26 -74.92
C GLN A 399 -17.54 -23.07 -74.75
N ALA A 400 -17.94 -22.00 -74.06
CA ALA A 400 -17.10 -20.86 -73.81
C ALA A 400 -15.89 -21.19 -72.91
N VAL A 401 -16.08 -22.12 -71.98
CA VAL A 401 -14.98 -22.67 -71.14
C VAL A 401 -13.99 -23.46 -71.99
N GLU A 402 -14.50 -24.34 -72.87
CA GLU A 402 -13.69 -25.13 -73.81
C GLU A 402 -12.86 -24.24 -74.75
N GLU A 403 -13.47 -23.22 -75.34
CA GLU A 403 -12.79 -22.25 -76.15
C GLU A 403 -11.70 -21.47 -75.40
N ARG A 404 -11.94 -21.08 -74.16
CA ARG A 404 -10.94 -20.42 -73.31
C ARG A 404 -9.76 -21.37 -73.01
N VAL A 405 -10.01 -22.61 -72.61
CA VAL A 405 -8.94 -23.57 -72.30
C VAL A 405 -8.13 -23.91 -73.60
N ALA A 406 -8.78 -24.04 -74.73
CA ALA A 406 -8.09 -24.25 -76.02
C ALA A 406 -7.13 -23.08 -76.40
N ALA A 407 -7.49 -21.86 -75.96
CA ALA A 407 -6.63 -20.66 -76.17
C ALA A 407 -5.43 -20.64 -75.23
N TRP A 408 -5.37 -21.47 -74.15
CA TRP A 408 -4.26 -21.50 -73.18
C TRP A 408 -3.04 -22.29 -73.66
N GLY A 409 -3.19 -23.05 -74.76
CA GLY A 409 -2.05 -23.65 -75.43
C GLY A 409 -1.11 -22.56 -75.97
N SER A 410 0.16 -22.72 -75.71
CA SER A 410 1.18 -21.75 -76.12
C SER A 410 2.43 -22.46 -76.68
N LYS A 411 3.21 -21.71 -77.43
CA LYS A 411 4.49 -22.20 -77.92
C LYS A 411 5.64 -21.53 -77.16
N VAL A 412 6.58 -22.30 -76.74
CA VAL A 412 7.76 -21.86 -76.02
C VAL A 412 9.03 -22.30 -76.75
N LEU A 413 9.99 -21.37 -76.87
CA LEU A 413 11.28 -21.71 -77.37
C LEU A 413 12.13 -22.32 -76.25
N SER A 414 12.61 -23.52 -76.46
CA SER A 414 13.55 -24.15 -75.53
C SER A 414 14.90 -23.39 -75.52
N GLN A 415 15.71 -23.61 -74.51
CA GLN A 415 17.09 -23.06 -74.47
C GLN A 415 17.97 -23.52 -75.64
N SER A 416 17.64 -24.68 -76.25
CA SER A 416 18.28 -25.16 -77.47
C SER A 416 17.75 -24.56 -78.77
N GLY A 417 16.75 -23.65 -78.70
CA GLY A 417 16.15 -23.03 -79.89
C GLY A 417 15.06 -23.85 -80.52
N GLU A 418 14.60 -24.93 -79.97
CA GLU A 418 13.47 -25.71 -80.45
C GLU A 418 12.13 -25.14 -79.99
N GLU A 419 11.16 -25.10 -80.87
CA GLU A 419 9.80 -24.66 -80.53
C GLU A 419 9.03 -25.84 -79.91
N LEU A 420 8.62 -25.63 -78.61
CA LEU A 420 7.82 -26.57 -77.85
C LEU A 420 6.37 -26.13 -77.82
N GLU A 421 5.48 -27.00 -78.19
CA GLU A 421 4.04 -26.80 -78.08
C GLU A 421 3.54 -27.26 -76.70
N ILE A 422 2.96 -26.29 -75.95
CA ILE A 422 2.42 -26.58 -74.61
C ILE A 422 0.95 -27.02 -74.77
N SER A 423 0.70 -28.24 -74.29
CA SER A 423 -0.66 -28.81 -74.18
C SER A 423 -1.04 -28.89 -72.71
N VAL A 424 -2.29 -28.56 -72.41
CA VAL A 424 -2.87 -28.61 -71.08
C VAL A 424 -4.15 -29.42 -71.09
N SER A 425 -4.30 -30.36 -70.16
CA SER A 425 -5.57 -31.02 -69.86
C SER A 425 -6.28 -30.31 -68.72
N ALA A 426 -7.59 -30.10 -68.86
CA ALA A 426 -8.43 -29.45 -67.86
C ALA A 426 -9.62 -30.34 -67.44
N GLY A 427 -9.89 -30.41 -66.15
CA GLY A 427 -11.12 -30.96 -65.62
C GLY A 427 -11.98 -29.84 -65.02
N VAL A 428 -13.22 -29.73 -65.46
CA VAL A 428 -14.15 -28.63 -65.17
C VAL A 428 -15.34 -29.12 -64.35
N TYR A 429 -15.64 -28.39 -63.29
CA TYR A 429 -16.87 -28.56 -62.52
C TYR A 429 -17.58 -27.20 -62.36
N PHE A 430 -18.85 -27.12 -62.74
CA PHE A 430 -19.69 -25.96 -62.50
C PHE A 430 -20.27 -26.03 -61.11
N CYS A 431 -19.86 -25.10 -60.28
CA CYS A 431 -20.18 -25.05 -58.85
C CYS A 431 -21.63 -24.63 -58.62
N THR A 432 -22.24 -25.22 -57.61
CA THR A 432 -23.63 -24.98 -57.18
C THR A 432 -23.70 -24.66 -55.69
N GLN A 433 -24.81 -24.05 -55.27
CA GLN A 433 -25.05 -23.75 -53.86
C GLN A 433 -24.95 -25.01 -53.00
N GLY A 434 -24.19 -24.92 -51.88
CA GLY A 434 -23.98 -26.01 -50.94
C GLY A 434 -22.78 -26.90 -51.26
N ASP A 435 -22.05 -26.67 -52.35
CA ASP A 435 -20.81 -27.37 -52.61
C ASP A 435 -19.73 -27.01 -51.57
N SER A 436 -18.95 -28.01 -51.19
CA SER A 436 -17.74 -27.82 -50.38
C SER A 436 -16.49 -27.85 -51.24
N TYR A 437 -15.40 -27.14 -50.82
CA TYR A 437 -14.13 -27.14 -51.54
C TYR A 437 -13.66 -28.56 -51.90
N GLY A 438 -13.71 -29.49 -50.94
CA GLY A 438 -13.29 -30.88 -51.18
C GLY A 438 -14.16 -31.60 -52.19
N SER A 439 -15.46 -31.30 -52.29
CA SER A 439 -16.32 -31.89 -53.33
C SER A 439 -16.07 -31.32 -54.72
N VAL A 440 -15.83 -30.01 -54.78
CA VAL A 440 -15.53 -29.28 -56.05
C VAL A 440 -14.20 -29.80 -56.62
N PHE A 441 -13.17 -29.83 -55.81
CA PHE A 441 -11.84 -30.33 -56.20
C PHE A 441 -11.91 -31.76 -56.70
N LYS A 442 -12.57 -32.70 -55.96
CA LYS A 442 -12.68 -34.09 -56.34
C LYS A 442 -13.40 -34.28 -57.65
N ARG A 443 -14.47 -33.50 -57.93
CA ARG A 443 -15.23 -33.60 -59.17
C ARG A 443 -14.44 -33.11 -60.37
N ALA A 444 -13.70 -31.98 -60.24
CA ALA A 444 -12.82 -31.47 -61.28
C ALA A 444 -11.64 -32.41 -61.51
N ASP A 445 -11.05 -33.01 -60.48
CA ASP A 445 -9.96 -33.98 -60.65
C ASP A 445 -10.45 -35.26 -61.39
N LEU A 446 -11.64 -35.75 -61.07
CA LEU A 446 -12.23 -36.89 -61.81
C LEU A 446 -12.43 -36.55 -63.30
N ALA A 447 -12.90 -35.34 -63.61
CA ALA A 447 -13.05 -34.87 -65.00
C ALA A 447 -11.71 -34.76 -65.73
N LEU A 448 -10.67 -34.20 -65.08
CA LEU A 448 -9.30 -34.13 -65.56
C LEU A 448 -8.72 -35.52 -65.85
N TYR A 449 -8.92 -36.46 -64.91
CA TYR A 449 -8.47 -37.81 -65.08
C TYR A 449 -9.09 -38.52 -66.28
N GLN A 450 -10.41 -38.31 -66.54
CA GLN A 450 -11.10 -38.82 -67.70
C GLN A 450 -10.52 -38.20 -69.00
N GLU A 451 -10.29 -36.89 -69.03
CA GLU A 451 -9.71 -36.20 -70.18
C GLU A 451 -8.29 -36.73 -70.49
N LYS A 452 -7.46 -36.91 -69.51
CA LYS A 452 -6.10 -37.48 -69.70
C LYS A 452 -6.11 -38.89 -70.31
N ARG A 453 -7.15 -39.66 -70.09
CA ARG A 453 -7.34 -41.00 -70.65
C ARG A 453 -7.91 -41.00 -72.05
N SER A 454 -8.65 -40.00 -72.46
CA SER A 454 -9.27 -39.86 -73.79
C SER A 454 -8.35 -39.33 -74.89
N GLY A 455 -7.19 -38.79 -74.53
CA GLY A 455 -6.23 -38.35 -75.53
C GLY A 455 -5.32 -37.22 -75.13
N LYS A 456 -5.57 -36.55 -74.01
CA LYS A 456 -4.91 -35.33 -73.48
C LYS A 456 -5.13 -34.10 -74.36
N GLY A 457 -4.82 -32.93 -73.84
CA GLY A 457 -4.88 -31.66 -74.54
C GLY A 457 -6.28 -31.09 -74.74
N GLY A 458 -7.25 -31.47 -73.88
CA GLY A 458 -8.63 -31.06 -73.96
C GLY A 458 -9.28 -30.74 -72.61
N VAL A 459 -10.61 -30.63 -72.63
CA VAL A 459 -11.43 -30.24 -71.50
C VAL A 459 -12.44 -31.36 -71.13
N GLY A 460 -12.27 -31.95 -69.99
CA GLY A 460 -13.24 -32.88 -69.41
C GLY A 460 -14.22 -32.14 -68.50
N PHE A 461 -15.54 -32.35 -68.71
CA PHE A 461 -16.59 -31.82 -67.87
C PHE A 461 -17.11 -32.91 -66.92
N TYR A 462 -17.16 -32.59 -65.62
CA TYR A 462 -17.82 -33.49 -64.70
C TYR A 462 -19.32 -33.55 -64.93
N LYS A 463 -19.85 -34.71 -65.26
CA LYS A 463 -21.28 -34.96 -65.44
C LYS A 463 -21.79 -35.58 -64.13
N ASN A 464 -22.80 -34.95 -63.52
CA ASN A 464 -23.55 -35.65 -62.50
C ASN A 464 -24.23 -36.87 -63.10
N ALA A 465 -23.91 -38.06 -62.56
CA ALA A 465 -24.53 -39.32 -62.98
C ALA A 465 -26.00 -39.38 -62.53
#